data_f84ef5e1122296a1b7742c72b3cb28ba
#
_entry.id   f84ef5e1122296a1b7742c72b3cb28ba
#
_cell.length_a   1.000
_cell.length_b   1.000
_cell.length_c   1.000
_cell.angle_alpha   90.00
_cell.angle_beta   90.00
_cell.angle_gamma   90.00
#
_symmetry.space_group_name_H-M   'P 1'
#
loop_
_entity.id
_entity.type
_entity.pdbx_description
1 polymer ?
#
loop_
_entity_poly.entity_id
_entity_poly.type
_entity_poly.pdbx_seq_one_letter_code
_entity_poly.pdbx_strand_id
1 'polypeptide(L)'
;MAGVSKVAPEHTSERVLSIMRKPPFSQFGEFKKIFDRINREEGLRQQLIPYFISSHPGCKEEDMAELAVITKRLDFHLEQVQDFTPTPMTVATEAWYTGFHPYTLEPVFSAKTQREKLAQRQFFFWYKPEERRNIINELRRIGRKDLIDKLYGK
;
A
#
# COMPACT_ATOMS: atom_id res chain seq x y z
N MET A 1 -26.68 9.47 -10.67
CA MET A 1 -25.96 8.29 -10.11
C MET A 1 -24.57 8.72 -9.70
N ALA A 2 -24.13 8.36 -8.50
CA ALA A 2 -22.71 8.53 -8.14
C ALA A 2 -21.89 7.45 -8.86
N GLY A 3 -20.98 7.86 -9.73
CA GLY A 3 -20.07 6.96 -10.41
C GLY A 3 -18.93 6.55 -9.48
N VAL A 4 -18.37 5.35 -9.67
CA VAL A 4 -17.20 4.86 -8.95
C VAL A 4 -16.10 4.55 -9.95
N SER A 5 -14.93 5.17 -9.78
CA SER A 5 -13.72 4.86 -10.54
C SER A 5 -12.75 4.08 -9.68
N LYS A 6 -12.38 2.88 -10.13
CA LYS A 6 -11.36 2.04 -9.47
C LYS A 6 -10.02 2.26 -10.14
N VAL A 7 -8.98 2.51 -9.36
CA VAL A 7 -7.62 2.76 -9.84
C VAL A 7 -6.65 1.91 -9.02
N ALA A 8 -5.64 1.38 -9.67
CA ALA A 8 -4.67 0.49 -9.05
C ALA A 8 -3.28 1.14 -8.94
N PRO A 9 -3.04 2.07 -7.98
CA PRO A 9 -1.69 2.56 -7.69
C PRO A 9 -0.77 1.48 -7.13
N GLU A 10 -1.33 0.39 -6.65
CA GLU A 10 -0.71 -0.83 -6.13
C GLU A 10 0.08 -0.62 -4.82
N HIS A 11 0.89 0.42 -4.73
CA HIS A 11 1.70 0.76 -3.56
C HIS A 11 2.06 2.26 -3.53
N THR A 12 2.61 2.73 -2.41
CA THR A 12 3.11 4.10 -2.25
C THR A 12 4.63 4.20 -2.20
N SER A 13 5.33 3.07 -1.93
CA SER A 13 6.79 3.01 -1.87
C SER A 13 7.38 2.89 -3.28
N GLU A 14 8.23 3.85 -3.65
CA GLU A 14 8.93 3.86 -4.94
C GLU A 14 9.76 2.59 -5.16
N ARG A 15 10.39 2.09 -4.10
CA ARG A 15 11.18 0.85 -4.15
C ARG A 15 10.30 -0.35 -4.49
N VAL A 16 9.12 -0.47 -3.88
CA VAL A 16 8.18 -1.56 -4.16
C VAL A 16 7.59 -1.42 -5.55
N LEU A 17 7.20 -0.21 -5.95
CA LEU A 17 6.67 0.07 -7.29
C LEU A 17 7.69 -0.21 -8.39
N SER A 18 8.98 0.05 -8.15
CA SER A 18 10.06 -0.29 -9.08
C SER A 18 10.14 -1.81 -9.32
N ILE A 19 10.05 -2.63 -8.27
CA ILE A 19 10.02 -4.09 -8.39
C ILE A 19 8.76 -4.57 -9.10
N MET A 20 7.62 -3.90 -8.87
CA MET A 20 6.36 -4.15 -9.59
C MET A 20 6.42 -3.69 -11.06
N ARG A 21 7.44 -2.91 -11.45
CA ARG A 21 7.54 -2.24 -12.77
C ARG A 21 6.35 -1.32 -13.03
N LYS A 22 5.91 -0.63 -11.98
CA LYS A 22 4.80 0.34 -12.00
C LYS A 22 5.33 1.77 -11.97
N PRO A 23 4.55 2.74 -12.48
CA PRO A 23 4.90 4.15 -12.38
C PRO A 23 4.99 4.61 -10.92
N PRO A 24 5.74 5.70 -10.65
CA PRO A 24 5.84 6.26 -9.31
C PRO A 24 4.48 6.75 -8.78
N PHE A 25 4.30 6.68 -7.45
CA PHE A 25 3.05 7.07 -6.79
C PHE A 25 2.67 8.53 -7.01
N SER A 26 3.63 9.40 -7.31
CA SER A 26 3.38 10.81 -7.66
C SER A 26 2.40 10.96 -8.81
N GLN A 27 2.43 10.08 -9.81
CA GLN A 27 1.48 10.09 -10.94
C GLN A 27 0.03 9.84 -10.49
N PHE A 28 -0.18 8.96 -9.50
CA PHE A 28 -1.49 8.79 -8.90
C PHE A 28 -1.94 10.08 -8.19
N GLY A 29 -1.04 10.77 -7.49
CA GLY A 29 -1.32 12.04 -6.84
C GLY A 29 -1.76 13.12 -7.85
N GLU A 30 -1.11 13.20 -9.00
CA GLU A 30 -1.49 14.12 -10.09
C GLU A 30 -2.84 13.75 -10.70
N PHE A 31 -3.06 12.46 -10.98
CA PHE A 31 -4.34 11.95 -11.45
C PHE A 31 -5.47 12.30 -10.47
N LYS A 32 -5.27 12.08 -9.17
CA LYS A 32 -6.26 12.42 -8.15
C LYS A 32 -6.62 13.91 -8.15
N LYS A 33 -5.63 14.79 -8.28
CA LYS A 33 -5.88 16.25 -8.37
C LYS A 33 -6.75 16.60 -9.57
N ILE A 34 -6.49 16.00 -10.74
CA ILE A 34 -7.28 16.21 -11.95
C ILE A 34 -8.70 15.69 -11.77
N PHE A 35 -8.83 14.47 -11.22
CA PHE A 35 -10.12 13.84 -10.93
C PHE A 35 -10.98 14.69 -9.97
N ASP A 36 -10.40 15.15 -8.87
CA ASP A 36 -11.09 15.99 -7.88
C ASP A 36 -11.49 17.35 -8.47
N ARG A 37 -10.66 17.92 -9.35
CA ARG A 37 -10.95 19.18 -10.04
C ARG A 37 -12.15 19.01 -10.96
N ILE A 38 -12.16 18.00 -11.82
CA ILE A 38 -13.25 17.74 -12.76
C ILE A 38 -14.55 17.47 -12.01
N ASN A 39 -14.51 16.65 -10.96
CA ASN A 39 -15.69 16.41 -10.11
C ASN A 39 -16.32 17.71 -9.59
N ARG A 40 -15.48 18.65 -9.18
CA ARG A 40 -15.93 19.93 -8.64
C ARG A 40 -16.47 20.86 -9.73
N GLU A 41 -15.76 20.96 -10.88
CA GLU A 41 -16.13 21.81 -11.99
C GLU A 41 -17.44 21.38 -12.64
N GLU A 42 -17.67 20.07 -12.74
CA GLU A 42 -18.85 19.47 -13.37
C GLU A 42 -19.97 19.13 -12.36
N GLY A 43 -19.78 19.46 -11.06
CA GLY A 43 -20.76 19.15 -10.01
C GLY A 43 -21.01 17.64 -9.82
N LEU A 44 -20.02 16.80 -10.15
CA LEU A 44 -20.13 15.35 -10.05
C LEU A 44 -19.85 14.87 -8.61
N ARG A 45 -20.39 13.70 -8.28
CA ARG A 45 -20.15 13.02 -7.00
C ARG A 45 -19.52 11.65 -7.22
N GLN A 46 -18.50 11.61 -8.09
CA GLN A 46 -17.80 10.36 -8.36
C GLN A 46 -16.79 10.09 -7.24
N GLN A 47 -16.66 8.81 -6.88
CA GLN A 47 -15.68 8.34 -5.89
C GLN A 47 -14.50 7.67 -6.58
N LEU A 48 -13.30 7.96 -6.08
CA LEU A 48 -12.08 7.29 -6.48
C LEU A 48 -11.74 6.23 -5.43
N ILE A 49 -11.71 4.96 -5.84
CA ILE A 49 -11.35 3.84 -4.98
C ILE A 49 -9.97 3.33 -5.40
N PRO A 50 -8.92 3.61 -4.61
CA PRO A 50 -7.59 3.10 -4.87
C PRO A 50 -7.48 1.64 -4.44
N TYR A 51 -6.76 0.86 -5.24
CA TYR A 51 -6.45 -0.53 -4.96
C TYR A 51 -4.98 -0.67 -4.60
N PHE A 52 -4.69 -1.30 -3.45
CA PHE A 52 -3.35 -1.52 -2.93
C PHE A 52 -3.11 -3.00 -2.62
N ILE A 53 -1.84 -3.40 -2.73
CA ILE A 53 -1.38 -4.77 -2.49
C ILE A 53 -0.34 -4.76 -1.37
N SER A 54 -0.48 -5.66 -0.40
CA SER A 54 0.54 -5.96 0.60
C SER A 54 1.34 -7.20 0.23
N SER A 55 2.43 -7.43 0.92
CA SER A 55 3.24 -8.66 0.81
C SER A 55 3.85 -8.93 -0.57
N HIS A 56 3.87 -7.92 -1.46
CA HIS A 56 4.59 -8.03 -2.72
C HIS A 56 6.10 -8.19 -2.46
N PRO A 57 6.85 -8.94 -3.28
CA PRO A 57 8.31 -8.96 -3.18
C PRO A 57 8.90 -7.56 -3.06
N GLY A 58 9.81 -7.38 -2.12
CA GLY A 58 10.39 -6.09 -1.75
C GLY A 58 9.59 -5.27 -0.73
N CYS A 59 8.31 -5.59 -0.48
CA CYS A 59 7.49 -4.88 0.50
C CYS A 59 7.83 -5.33 1.92
N LYS A 60 8.15 -4.38 2.79
CA LYS A 60 8.38 -4.57 4.22
C LYS A 60 7.28 -3.89 5.04
N GLU A 61 7.28 -4.14 6.34
CA GLU A 61 6.30 -3.54 7.26
C GLU A 61 6.44 -2.01 7.30
N GLU A 62 7.67 -1.46 7.17
CA GLU A 62 7.89 -0.02 7.10
C GLU A 62 7.19 0.62 5.89
N ASP A 63 7.24 -0.04 4.73
CA ASP A 63 6.56 0.44 3.52
C ASP A 63 5.04 0.49 3.71
N MET A 64 4.48 -0.51 4.39
CA MET A 64 3.05 -0.56 4.71
C MET A 64 2.65 0.48 5.76
N ALA A 65 3.52 0.73 6.74
CA ALA A 65 3.30 1.77 7.74
C ALA A 65 3.28 3.17 7.11
N GLU A 66 4.16 3.44 6.16
CA GLU A 66 4.17 4.69 5.39
C GLU A 66 2.95 4.80 4.48
N LEU A 67 2.53 3.69 3.84
CA LEU A 67 1.29 3.63 3.07
C LEU A 67 0.07 4.00 3.94
N ALA A 68 0.00 3.50 5.17
CA ALA A 68 -1.08 3.85 6.10
C ALA A 68 -1.13 5.35 6.38
N VAL A 69 0.01 6.00 6.59
CA VAL A 69 0.08 7.47 6.79
C VAL A 69 -0.37 8.22 5.54
N ILE A 70 0.04 7.76 4.36
CA ILE A 70 -0.34 8.39 3.09
C ILE A 70 -1.84 8.24 2.85
N THR A 71 -2.40 7.05 3.05
CA THR A 71 -3.85 6.80 2.88
C THR A 71 -4.68 7.59 3.88
N LYS A 72 -4.20 7.74 5.13
CA LYS A 72 -4.82 8.65 6.11
C LYS A 72 -4.85 10.10 5.62
N ARG A 73 -3.72 10.60 5.15
CA ARG A 73 -3.62 11.98 4.64
C ARG A 73 -4.51 12.24 3.42
N LEU A 74 -4.73 11.22 2.59
CA LEU A 74 -5.60 11.28 1.43
C LEU A 74 -7.06 10.92 1.72
N ASP A 75 -7.38 10.62 2.99
CA ASP A 75 -8.71 10.22 3.46
C ASP A 75 -9.24 8.95 2.76
N PHE A 76 -8.38 7.98 2.54
CA PHE A 76 -8.76 6.69 2.00
C PHE A 76 -8.92 5.65 3.11
N HIS A 77 -10.15 5.21 3.34
CA HIS A 77 -10.48 4.06 4.17
C HIS A 77 -10.60 2.81 3.29
N LEU A 78 -9.54 2.01 3.26
CA LEU A 78 -9.44 0.87 2.35
C LEU A 78 -10.31 -0.30 2.87
N GLU A 79 -11.28 -0.73 2.07
CA GLU A 79 -12.13 -1.88 2.39
C GLU A 79 -11.71 -3.12 1.60
N GLN A 80 -11.32 -2.92 0.34
CA GLN A 80 -10.86 -3.99 -0.55
C GLN A 80 -9.33 -3.96 -0.61
N VAL A 81 -8.71 -4.93 0.04
CA VAL A 81 -7.25 -5.08 0.08
C VAL A 81 -6.86 -6.50 -0.32
N GLN A 82 -5.70 -6.62 -0.95
CA GLN A 82 -5.17 -7.90 -1.39
C GLN A 82 -3.75 -8.10 -0.91
N ASP A 83 -3.44 -9.33 -0.47
CA ASP A 83 -2.07 -9.77 -0.32
C ASP A 83 -1.55 -10.30 -1.65
N PHE A 84 -0.27 -10.11 -1.90
CA PHE A 84 0.38 -10.69 -3.07
C PHE A 84 0.15 -12.21 -3.13
N THR A 85 -0.34 -12.65 -4.27
CA THR A 85 -0.49 -14.08 -4.58
C THR A 85 0.43 -14.42 -5.76
N PRO A 86 1.39 -15.35 -5.58
CA PRO A 86 2.25 -15.76 -6.66
C PRO A 86 1.46 -16.27 -7.87
N THR A 87 1.67 -15.67 -9.01
CA THR A 87 1.08 -16.09 -10.29
C THR A 87 2.18 -16.66 -11.17
N PRO A 88 2.06 -17.90 -11.66
CA PRO A 88 3.09 -18.52 -12.49
C PRO A 88 3.54 -17.63 -13.66
N MET A 89 4.82 -17.73 -14.02
CA MET A 89 5.45 -17.02 -15.14
C MET A 89 5.54 -15.48 -14.97
N THR A 90 5.46 -14.98 -13.75
CA THR A 90 5.68 -13.55 -13.48
C THR A 90 7.00 -13.29 -12.79
N VAL A 91 7.64 -12.14 -13.10
CA VAL A 91 8.87 -11.67 -12.45
C VAL A 91 8.70 -11.60 -10.92
N ALA A 92 7.54 -11.13 -10.46
CA ALA A 92 7.25 -11.05 -9.03
C ALA A 92 7.23 -12.44 -8.36
N THR A 93 6.68 -13.45 -9.02
CA THR A 93 6.67 -14.82 -8.50
C THR A 93 8.06 -15.41 -8.44
N GLU A 94 8.90 -15.16 -9.43
CA GLU A 94 10.28 -15.59 -9.43
C GLU A 94 11.07 -14.93 -8.27
N ALA A 95 10.92 -13.61 -8.08
CA ALA A 95 11.51 -12.89 -6.96
C ALA A 95 10.99 -13.42 -5.61
N TRP A 96 9.70 -13.72 -5.50
CA TRP A 96 9.08 -14.27 -4.29
C TRP A 96 9.65 -15.65 -3.95
N TYR A 97 9.82 -16.50 -4.96
CA TYR A 97 10.29 -17.88 -4.77
C TYR A 97 11.78 -17.92 -4.45
N THR A 98 12.59 -17.25 -5.27
CA THR A 98 14.06 -17.28 -5.19
C THR A 98 14.62 -16.40 -4.08
N GLY A 99 13.95 -15.30 -3.73
CA GLY A 99 14.46 -14.27 -2.84
C GLY A 99 15.44 -13.31 -3.51
N PHE A 100 15.51 -13.32 -4.85
CA PHE A 100 16.37 -12.44 -5.64
C PHE A 100 15.58 -11.78 -6.77
N HIS A 101 15.98 -10.56 -7.11
CA HIS A 101 15.44 -9.88 -8.29
C HIS A 101 15.97 -10.57 -9.56
N PRO A 102 15.09 -11.05 -10.48
CA PRO A 102 15.53 -11.91 -11.60
C PRO A 102 16.55 -11.28 -12.55
N TYR A 103 16.55 -9.95 -12.66
CA TYR A 103 17.45 -9.25 -13.59
C TYR A 103 18.70 -8.67 -12.92
N THR A 104 18.59 -8.18 -11.67
CA THR A 104 19.71 -7.54 -10.97
C THR A 104 20.42 -8.49 -10.03
N LEU A 105 19.81 -9.63 -9.70
CA LEU A 105 20.27 -10.63 -8.73
C LEU A 105 20.46 -10.07 -7.31
N GLU A 106 19.92 -8.90 -7.04
CA GLU A 106 19.89 -8.34 -5.70
C GLU A 106 18.91 -9.09 -4.79
N PRO A 107 19.25 -9.29 -3.52
CA PRO A 107 18.34 -9.92 -2.56
C PRO A 107 17.04 -9.13 -2.41
N VAL A 108 15.90 -9.83 -2.47
CA VAL A 108 14.56 -9.25 -2.31
C VAL A 108 13.84 -9.97 -1.18
N PHE A 109 13.48 -9.21 -0.15
CA PHE A 109 12.61 -9.72 0.91
C PHE A 109 11.23 -10.06 0.36
N SER A 110 10.64 -11.16 0.84
CA SER A 110 9.27 -11.54 0.52
C SER A 110 8.60 -12.14 1.75
N ALA A 111 7.45 -11.60 2.13
CA ALA A 111 6.63 -12.15 3.21
C ALA A 111 6.04 -13.51 2.77
N LYS A 112 6.53 -14.60 3.35
CA LYS A 112 6.13 -15.98 3.02
C LYS A 112 5.21 -16.60 4.07
N THR A 113 5.42 -16.24 5.31
CA THR A 113 4.62 -16.77 6.42
C THR A 113 3.33 -15.98 6.62
N GLN A 114 2.30 -16.65 7.15
CA GLN A 114 1.05 -15.99 7.51
C GLN A 114 1.25 -14.84 8.49
N ARG A 115 2.18 -14.99 9.43
CA ARG A 115 2.52 -13.94 10.40
C ARG A 115 3.07 -12.69 9.71
N GLU A 116 4.01 -12.85 8.79
CA GLU A 116 4.59 -11.72 8.02
C GLU A 116 3.55 -11.00 7.18
N LYS A 117 2.66 -11.77 6.53
CA LYS A 117 1.56 -11.21 5.74
C LYS A 117 0.59 -10.42 6.60
N LEU A 118 0.19 -10.95 7.76
CA LEU A 118 -0.71 -10.25 8.68
C LEU A 118 -0.06 -9.00 9.27
N ALA A 119 1.25 -9.04 9.58
CA ALA A 119 2.00 -7.89 10.08
C ALA A 119 2.01 -6.74 9.07
N GLN A 120 2.01 -7.03 7.76
CA GLN A 120 1.87 -6.02 6.72
C GLN A 120 0.42 -5.59 6.51
N ARG A 121 -0.49 -6.54 6.39
CA ARG A 121 -1.89 -6.30 6.05
C ARG A 121 -2.63 -5.42 7.05
N GLN A 122 -2.32 -5.51 8.35
CA GLN A 122 -2.98 -4.72 9.40
C GLN A 122 -2.90 -3.22 9.13
N PHE A 123 -1.85 -2.72 8.49
CA PHE A 123 -1.67 -1.30 8.20
C PHE A 123 -2.72 -0.71 7.25
N PHE A 124 -3.36 -1.51 6.42
CA PHE A 124 -4.50 -1.06 5.61
C PHE A 124 -5.69 -0.58 6.45
N PHE A 125 -5.84 -1.16 7.65
CA PHE A 125 -6.97 -0.92 8.54
C PHE A 125 -6.63 0.03 9.70
N TRP A 126 -5.70 0.96 9.46
CA TRP A 126 -5.25 1.94 10.45
C TRP A 126 -6.40 2.73 11.11
N TYR A 127 -7.52 2.91 10.41
CA TYR A 127 -8.71 3.63 10.86
C TYR A 127 -9.62 2.80 11.78
N LYS A 128 -9.45 1.48 11.85
CA LYS A 128 -10.25 0.60 12.69
C LYS A 128 -9.74 0.62 14.13
N PRO A 129 -10.61 0.92 15.13
CA PRO A 129 -10.20 0.97 16.54
C PRO A 129 -9.57 -0.33 17.05
N GLU A 130 -10.07 -1.48 16.61
CA GLU A 130 -9.59 -2.81 16.98
C GLU A 130 -8.15 -3.07 16.53
N GLU A 131 -7.72 -2.51 15.42
CA GLU A 131 -6.37 -2.69 14.88
C GLU A 131 -5.35 -1.73 15.50
N ARG A 132 -5.79 -0.65 16.11
CA ARG A 132 -4.92 0.41 16.63
C ARG A 132 -3.83 -0.11 17.55
N ARG A 133 -4.17 -0.99 18.49
CA ARG A 133 -3.22 -1.54 19.45
C ARG A 133 -2.14 -2.39 18.77
N ASN A 134 -2.56 -3.22 17.81
CA ASN A 134 -1.67 -4.10 17.06
C ASN A 134 -0.70 -3.27 16.21
N ILE A 135 -1.21 -2.25 15.50
CA ILE A 135 -0.40 -1.35 14.68
C ILE A 135 0.61 -0.57 15.52
N ILE A 136 0.22 -0.04 16.68
CA ILE A 136 1.14 0.68 17.59
C ILE A 136 2.26 -0.26 18.07
N ASN A 137 1.93 -1.49 18.44
CA ASN A 137 2.92 -2.48 18.89
C ASN A 137 3.90 -2.81 17.74
N GLU A 138 3.37 -2.98 16.53
CA GLU A 138 4.18 -3.25 15.36
C GLU A 138 5.10 -2.08 15.01
N LEU A 139 4.61 -0.84 15.03
CA LEU A 139 5.43 0.37 14.82
C LEU A 139 6.56 0.51 15.85
N ARG A 140 6.31 0.12 17.10
CA ARG A 140 7.35 0.07 18.14
C ARG A 140 8.38 -1.02 17.85
N ARG A 141 7.93 -2.19 17.41
CA ARG A 141 8.79 -3.34 17.08
C ARG A 141 9.75 -3.01 15.92
N ILE A 142 9.25 -2.34 14.88
CA ILE A 142 10.07 -1.94 13.72
C ILE A 142 10.82 -0.61 13.93
N GLY A 143 10.73 0.00 15.13
CA GLY A 143 11.44 1.24 15.45
C GLY A 143 10.86 2.52 14.85
N ARG A 144 9.65 2.48 14.26
CA ARG A 144 9.00 3.62 13.58
C ARG A 144 7.99 4.31 14.49
N LYS A 145 8.45 4.74 15.66
CA LYS A 145 7.61 5.51 16.60
C LYS A 145 7.14 6.84 16.02
N ASP A 146 7.90 7.43 15.11
CA ASP A 146 7.55 8.65 14.38
C ASP A 146 6.21 8.55 13.63
N LEU A 147 5.83 7.35 13.19
CA LEU A 147 4.58 7.11 12.49
C LEU A 147 3.38 6.94 13.44
N ILE A 148 3.61 6.66 14.73
CA ILE A 148 2.52 6.58 15.72
C ILE A 148 1.83 7.93 15.84
N ASP A 149 2.60 9.01 15.96
CA ASP A 149 2.04 10.35 16.07
C ASP A 149 1.36 10.79 14.77
N LYS A 150 1.90 10.41 13.62
CA LYS A 150 1.28 10.69 12.32
C LYS A 150 -0.05 9.96 12.12
N LEU A 151 -0.16 8.73 12.62
CA LEU A 151 -1.38 7.92 12.50
C LEU A 151 -2.40 8.24 13.61
N TYR A 152 -1.94 8.45 14.84
CA TYR A 152 -2.81 8.46 16.02
C TYR A 152 -2.62 9.68 16.91
N GLY A 153 -1.67 10.56 16.64
CA GLY A 153 -1.53 11.85 17.28
C GLY A 153 -2.74 12.77 17.01
N LYS A 154 -2.98 13.69 17.94
CA LYS A 154 -4.06 14.68 17.80
C LYS A 154 -3.66 15.78 16.84
#